data_cf9d23ce05e664a2c497329495f179ef
#
_entry.id   cf9d23ce05e664a2c497329495f179ef
#
_cell.length_a   1.000
_cell.length_b   1.000
_cell.length_c   1.000
_cell.angle_alpha   90.00
_cell.angle_beta   90.00
_cell.angle_gamma   90.00
#
_symmetry.space_group_name_H-M   'P 1'
#
loop_
_entity.id
_entity.type
_entity.pdbx_description
1 polymer ?
#
loop_
_entity_poly.entity_id
_entity_poly.type
_entity_poly.pdbx_seq_one_letter_code
_entity_poly.pdbx_strand_id
1 'polypeptide(L)'
;MSVYDVSKERGFLKQLSHEDEIKELLEKEKITFYIGFDPTADSLHVGHFIALMVMSHMQRAGHRPICLLGGGTGMVGDPSGKDDMRKMLTPEFISHNIACFKKQMARFIDFSEGQAIMVNNADWLLELNYIELLRDVGVHFSVNRMLTAECFKKRLEKGLSFFEFNYMIMQSYDFLQLFKKHGCIMQLGGDDQWSNMLAGVELIRRKEQKPAYCMTCKLLTTSDGRKMGKTEKGALWLDPEKTSPYDFYQYWRNIDDSDVENCLSLLTFLPMEEVRRLSSLQDAEINEAKKVLAYEVTKLVHGEAEAEKAQQAAEALFGGGGALTDVPTIEITAADAEGKIIDVLTAGKIFSSKREARQMIQQGGLYIGENTVSDPEASFAPSMFDAEKSLLIRKGKKKYFRLIIQ
;
A
#
# COMPACT_ATOMS: atom_id res chain seq x y z
N MET A 1 -5.27 20.63 18.60
CA MET A 1 -5.78 20.33 17.23
C MET A 1 -6.43 18.96 17.30
N SER A 2 -7.71 18.85 16.91
CA SER A 2 -8.41 17.56 16.91
C SER A 2 -7.86 16.66 15.80
N VAL A 3 -8.11 15.35 15.87
CA VAL A 3 -7.70 14.44 14.78
C VAL A 3 -8.48 14.70 13.49
N TYR A 4 -9.66 15.29 13.59
CA TYR A 4 -10.40 15.78 12.43
C TYR A 4 -9.60 16.89 11.71
N ASP A 5 -9.12 17.90 12.46
CA ASP A 5 -8.33 18.98 11.89
C ASP A 5 -7.01 18.48 11.28
N VAL A 6 -6.31 17.56 11.98
CA VAL A 6 -5.12 16.90 11.45
C VAL A 6 -5.41 16.17 10.15
N SER A 7 -6.50 15.41 10.10
CA SER A 7 -6.89 14.65 8.92
C SER A 7 -7.28 15.55 7.75
N LYS A 8 -7.91 16.69 8.03
CA LYS A 8 -8.29 17.71 7.04
C LYS A 8 -7.05 18.43 6.50
N GLU A 9 -6.17 18.89 7.38
CA GLU A 9 -4.95 19.61 7.02
C GLU A 9 -4.00 18.75 6.20
N ARG A 10 -3.84 17.47 6.56
CA ARG A 10 -3.03 16.51 5.82
C ARG A 10 -3.65 16.05 4.50
N GLY A 11 -4.92 16.34 4.25
CA GLY A 11 -5.59 15.99 3.02
C GLY A 11 -6.14 14.57 2.95
N PHE A 12 -6.29 13.87 4.08
CA PHE A 12 -6.88 12.53 4.12
C PHE A 12 -8.35 12.51 3.72
N LEU A 13 -9.13 13.50 4.20
CA LEU A 13 -10.59 13.48 4.11
C LEU A 13 -11.10 13.61 2.68
N LYS A 14 -12.09 12.79 2.32
CA LYS A 14 -12.78 12.84 1.04
C LYS A 14 -14.29 13.04 1.21
N GLN A 15 -14.99 12.11 1.87
CA GLN A 15 -16.42 12.16 2.14
C GLN A 15 -16.69 11.80 3.61
N LEU A 16 -17.68 12.46 4.21
CA LEU A 16 -18.14 12.20 5.56
C LEU A 16 -19.66 12.07 5.55
N SER A 17 -20.22 11.10 6.28
CA SER A 17 -21.68 10.89 6.32
C SER A 17 -22.44 12.04 7.01
N HIS A 18 -21.85 12.60 8.07
CA HIS A 18 -22.41 13.68 8.90
C HIS A 18 -21.24 14.53 9.41
N GLU A 19 -20.78 15.49 8.60
CA GLU A 19 -19.50 16.20 8.85
C GLU A 19 -19.47 16.90 10.21
N ASP A 20 -20.51 17.66 10.55
CA ASP A 20 -20.55 18.43 11.81
C ASP A 20 -20.55 17.51 13.03
N GLU A 21 -21.34 16.43 13.00
CA GLU A 21 -21.41 15.45 14.08
C GLU A 21 -20.08 14.68 14.23
N ILE A 22 -19.47 14.28 13.12
CA ILE A 22 -18.16 13.59 13.12
C ILE A 22 -17.08 14.51 13.70
N LYS A 23 -17.06 15.79 13.33
CA LYS A 23 -16.12 16.77 13.86
C LYS A 23 -16.26 16.91 15.37
N GLU A 24 -17.49 17.13 15.85
CA GLU A 24 -17.78 17.26 17.28
C GLU A 24 -17.41 15.99 18.04
N LEU A 25 -17.75 14.82 17.50
CA LEU A 25 -17.46 13.51 18.07
C LEU A 25 -15.95 13.27 18.25
N LEU A 26 -15.16 13.54 17.20
CA LEU A 26 -13.70 13.34 17.22
C LEU A 26 -12.98 14.37 18.09
N GLU A 27 -13.59 15.51 18.37
CA GLU A 27 -13.05 16.51 19.27
C GLU A 27 -13.33 16.21 20.75
N LYS A 28 -14.54 15.72 21.06
CA LYS A 28 -15.03 15.61 22.44
C LYS A 28 -14.94 14.20 23.02
N GLU A 29 -14.95 13.16 22.20
CA GLU A 29 -15.04 11.77 22.65
C GLU A 29 -13.89 10.91 22.18
N LYS A 30 -13.66 9.80 22.85
CA LYS A 30 -12.79 8.71 22.40
C LYS A 30 -13.66 7.57 21.88
N ILE A 31 -13.59 7.35 20.58
CA ILE A 31 -14.45 6.40 19.89
C ILE A 31 -13.71 5.12 19.50
N THR A 32 -14.47 4.06 19.32
CA THR A 32 -14.02 2.86 18.61
C THR A 32 -14.44 2.96 17.14
N PHE A 33 -13.49 2.74 16.24
CA PHE A 33 -13.68 2.79 14.78
C PHE A 33 -13.00 1.60 14.11
N TYR A 34 -13.35 1.30 12.86
CA TYR A 34 -12.71 0.19 12.15
C TYR A 34 -12.34 0.52 10.71
N ILE A 35 -11.36 -0.23 10.21
CA ILE A 35 -11.05 -0.36 8.78
C ILE A 35 -10.99 -1.85 8.44
N GLY A 36 -11.60 -2.24 7.32
CA GLY A 36 -11.56 -3.60 6.78
C GLY A 36 -10.43 -3.80 5.77
N PHE A 37 -9.81 -4.99 5.83
CA PHE A 37 -8.73 -5.40 4.94
C PHE A 37 -8.99 -6.81 4.43
N ASP A 38 -9.34 -6.94 3.15
CA ASP A 38 -9.47 -8.23 2.49
C ASP A 38 -8.09 -8.82 2.17
N PRO A 39 -7.76 -10.01 2.65
CA PRO A 39 -6.44 -10.61 2.51
C PRO A 39 -6.23 -11.24 1.12
N THR A 40 -6.24 -10.41 0.08
CA THR A 40 -6.17 -10.84 -1.32
C THR A 40 -4.74 -11.17 -1.80
N ALA A 41 -3.73 -10.92 -0.98
CA ALA A 41 -2.33 -11.24 -1.17
C ALA A 41 -1.65 -11.49 0.19
N ASP A 42 -0.47 -12.08 0.18
CA ASP A 42 0.34 -12.36 1.36
C ASP A 42 1.16 -11.14 1.85
N SER A 43 0.90 -9.95 1.31
CA SER A 43 1.46 -8.69 1.78
C SER A 43 0.49 -7.54 1.57
N LEU A 44 0.54 -6.57 2.46
CA LEU A 44 0.03 -5.23 2.22
C LEU A 44 0.90 -4.52 1.18
N HIS A 45 0.33 -3.56 0.47
CA HIS A 45 1.03 -2.73 -0.49
C HIS A 45 0.74 -1.25 -0.22
N VAL A 46 1.44 -0.36 -0.90
CA VAL A 46 1.32 1.10 -0.73
C VAL A 46 -0.13 1.61 -0.80
N GLY A 47 -1.01 0.94 -1.55
CA GLY A 47 -2.45 1.30 -1.56
C GLY A 47 -3.15 1.16 -0.20
N HIS A 48 -2.65 0.29 0.70
CA HIS A 48 -3.16 0.16 2.07
C HIS A 48 -2.52 1.15 3.04
N PHE A 49 -1.41 1.79 2.64
CA PHE A 49 -0.62 2.64 3.51
C PHE A 49 -1.42 3.83 4.04
N ILE A 50 -2.23 4.49 3.19
CA ILE A 50 -3.09 5.60 3.65
C ILE A 50 -4.03 5.14 4.77
N ALA A 51 -4.66 3.97 4.61
CA ALA A 51 -5.56 3.43 5.62
C ALA A 51 -4.83 3.20 6.95
N LEU A 52 -3.62 2.65 6.90
CA LEU A 52 -2.78 2.46 8.09
C LEU A 52 -2.36 3.79 8.72
N MET A 53 -2.02 4.80 7.93
CA MET A 53 -1.64 6.13 8.42
C MET A 53 -2.81 6.84 9.11
N VAL A 54 -4.00 6.84 8.50
CA VAL A 54 -5.19 7.42 9.13
C VAL A 54 -5.52 6.69 10.43
N MET A 55 -5.47 5.36 10.41
CA MET A 55 -5.70 4.54 11.62
C MET A 55 -4.70 4.89 12.72
N SER A 56 -3.42 5.05 12.38
CA SER A 56 -2.36 5.49 13.30
C SER A 56 -2.60 6.90 13.86
N HIS A 57 -2.99 7.86 13.03
CA HIS A 57 -3.31 9.21 13.49
C HIS A 57 -4.50 9.22 14.46
N MET A 58 -5.54 8.45 14.14
CA MET A 58 -6.70 8.27 15.03
C MET A 58 -6.30 7.64 16.36
N GLN A 59 -5.47 6.57 16.32
CA GLN A 59 -4.99 5.92 17.54
C GLN A 59 -4.13 6.85 18.41
N ARG A 60 -3.20 7.59 17.80
CA ARG A 60 -2.37 8.59 18.49
C ARG A 60 -3.20 9.70 19.14
N ALA A 61 -4.37 10.00 18.58
CA ALA A 61 -5.33 10.91 19.19
C ALA A 61 -6.17 10.27 20.32
N GLY A 62 -5.96 8.97 20.60
CA GLY A 62 -6.60 8.23 21.68
C GLY A 62 -7.90 7.52 21.28
N HIS A 63 -8.25 7.46 19.98
CA HIS A 63 -9.35 6.64 19.50
C HIS A 63 -8.89 5.18 19.35
N ARG A 64 -9.82 4.24 19.50
CA ARG A 64 -9.52 2.81 19.49
C ARG A 64 -9.78 2.18 18.13
N PRO A 65 -8.74 1.80 17.36
CA PRO A 65 -8.93 1.14 16.08
C PRO A 65 -9.27 -0.34 16.21
N ILE A 66 -10.12 -0.82 15.29
CA ILE A 66 -10.33 -2.24 15.00
C ILE A 66 -9.80 -2.50 13.58
N CYS A 67 -8.81 -3.37 13.46
CA CYS A 67 -8.40 -3.94 12.19
C CYS A 67 -9.29 -5.14 11.89
N LEU A 68 -10.23 -5.00 10.96
CA LEU A 68 -11.09 -6.09 10.52
C LEU A 68 -10.42 -6.83 9.35
N LEU A 69 -10.12 -8.10 9.57
CA LEU A 69 -9.58 -8.97 8.54
C LEU A 69 -10.70 -9.69 7.81
N GLY A 70 -10.73 -9.55 6.50
CA GLY A 70 -11.79 -10.09 5.64
C GLY A 70 -11.63 -11.58 5.36
N GLY A 71 -11.61 -12.44 6.39
CA GLY A 71 -11.54 -13.89 6.21
C GLY A 71 -12.76 -14.47 5.50
N GLY A 72 -13.96 -13.96 5.81
CA GLY A 72 -15.21 -14.33 5.13
C GLY A 72 -15.44 -13.52 3.86
N THR A 73 -15.32 -12.19 3.91
CA THR A 73 -15.51 -11.32 2.74
C THR A 73 -14.49 -11.57 1.63
N GLY A 74 -13.26 -11.95 1.98
CA GLY A 74 -12.21 -12.33 1.03
C GLY A 74 -12.54 -13.57 0.17
N MET A 75 -13.44 -14.43 0.66
CA MET A 75 -13.94 -15.57 -0.13
C MET A 75 -14.90 -15.15 -1.25
N VAL A 76 -15.55 -14.00 -1.09
CA VAL A 76 -16.49 -13.42 -2.07
C VAL A 76 -15.76 -12.41 -2.97
N GLY A 77 -15.08 -11.46 -2.36
CA GLY A 77 -14.33 -10.41 -3.04
C GLY A 77 -15.15 -9.17 -3.37
N ASP A 78 -14.62 -8.02 -2.97
CA ASP A 78 -15.23 -6.70 -3.18
C ASP A 78 -15.28 -6.33 -4.67
N PRO A 79 -16.47 -6.02 -5.23
CA PRO A 79 -16.63 -5.56 -6.60
C PRO A 79 -16.28 -4.07 -6.79
N SER A 80 -16.15 -3.30 -5.71
CA SER A 80 -15.97 -1.84 -5.76
C SER A 80 -14.74 -1.44 -6.58
N GLY A 81 -14.93 -0.54 -7.55
CA GLY A 81 -13.86 -0.02 -8.40
C GLY A 81 -13.17 -1.06 -9.30
N LYS A 82 -13.77 -2.23 -9.53
CA LYS A 82 -13.26 -3.31 -10.38
C LYS A 82 -14.08 -3.45 -11.65
N ASP A 83 -13.40 -3.86 -12.71
CA ASP A 83 -14.02 -4.13 -13.99
C ASP A 83 -14.41 -5.61 -14.15
N ASP A 84 -13.69 -6.53 -13.50
CA ASP A 84 -13.87 -7.97 -13.58
C ASP A 84 -14.11 -8.60 -12.20
N MET A 85 -14.77 -9.77 -12.20
CA MET A 85 -14.97 -10.57 -10.98
C MET A 85 -13.62 -11.02 -10.41
N ARG A 86 -13.48 -10.96 -9.09
CA ARG A 86 -12.27 -11.45 -8.41
C ARG A 86 -12.16 -12.98 -8.50
N LYS A 87 -10.92 -13.48 -8.53
CA LYS A 87 -10.67 -14.92 -8.38
C LYS A 87 -11.08 -15.34 -6.96
N MET A 88 -11.78 -16.45 -6.86
CA MET A 88 -12.11 -17.07 -5.57
C MET A 88 -10.81 -17.56 -4.92
N LEU A 89 -10.61 -17.17 -3.67
CA LEU A 89 -9.46 -17.57 -2.87
C LEU A 89 -9.83 -18.78 -1.98
N THR A 90 -8.87 -19.67 -1.72
CA THR A 90 -9.10 -20.77 -0.80
C THR A 90 -8.98 -20.33 0.67
N PRO A 91 -9.64 -21.00 1.61
CA PRO A 91 -9.52 -20.69 3.03
C PRO A 91 -8.08 -20.72 3.56
N GLU A 92 -7.27 -21.66 3.07
CA GLU A 92 -5.85 -21.81 3.45
C GLU A 92 -5.04 -20.60 3.00
N PHE A 93 -5.25 -20.15 1.75
CA PHE A 93 -4.59 -18.96 1.21
C PHE A 93 -4.98 -17.70 2.00
N ILE A 94 -6.25 -17.54 2.30
CA ILE A 94 -6.78 -16.44 3.12
C ILE A 94 -6.14 -16.46 4.52
N SER A 95 -6.10 -17.62 5.18
CA SER A 95 -5.52 -17.78 6.52
C SER A 95 -4.02 -17.43 6.54
N HIS A 96 -3.27 -17.87 5.53
CA HIS A 96 -1.87 -17.49 5.37
C HIS A 96 -1.70 -15.97 5.23
N ASN A 97 -2.48 -15.34 4.35
CA ASN A 97 -2.41 -13.90 4.10
C ASN A 97 -2.77 -13.09 5.35
N ILE A 98 -3.76 -13.54 6.12
CA ILE A 98 -4.13 -12.92 7.42
C ILE A 98 -2.93 -12.92 8.38
N ALA A 99 -2.20 -14.02 8.47
CA ALA A 99 -1.01 -14.11 9.33
C ALA A 99 0.10 -13.13 8.89
N CYS A 100 0.27 -12.93 7.58
CA CYS A 100 1.20 -11.95 7.03
C CYS A 100 0.75 -10.50 7.33
N PHE A 101 -0.54 -10.19 7.16
CA PHE A 101 -1.09 -8.86 7.45
C PHE A 101 -0.91 -8.47 8.92
N LYS A 102 -1.14 -9.40 9.85
CA LYS A 102 -0.97 -9.16 11.30
C LYS A 102 0.42 -8.63 11.64
N LYS A 103 1.46 -9.24 11.08
CA LYS A 103 2.85 -8.83 11.31
C LYS A 103 3.15 -7.43 10.77
N GLN A 104 2.61 -7.11 9.60
CA GLN A 104 2.84 -5.82 8.95
C GLN A 104 2.07 -4.69 9.62
N MET A 105 0.79 -4.93 10.00
CA MET A 105 -0.04 -3.93 10.70
C MET A 105 0.51 -3.54 12.06
N ALA A 106 1.16 -4.47 12.78
CA ALA A 106 1.75 -4.20 14.09
C ALA A 106 2.91 -3.17 14.06
N ARG A 107 3.41 -2.80 12.89
CA ARG A 107 4.40 -1.72 12.74
C ARG A 107 3.74 -0.33 12.78
N PHE A 108 2.46 -0.24 12.48
CA PHE A 108 1.70 1.01 12.40
C PHE A 108 0.75 1.22 13.58
N ILE A 109 0.21 0.13 14.09
CA ILE A 109 -0.85 0.13 15.10
C ILE A 109 -0.36 -0.59 16.34
N ASP A 110 -0.53 0.06 17.47
CA ASP A 110 -0.27 -0.54 18.78
C ASP A 110 -1.45 -1.44 19.19
N PHE A 111 -1.20 -2.74 19.26
CA PHE A 111 -2.14 -3.77 19.69
C PHE A 111 -1.97 -4.17 21.17
N SER A 112 -1.26 -3.38 21.97
CA SER A 112 -1.22 -3.62 23.41
C SER A 112 -2.63 -3.54 24.02
N GLU A 113 -2.79 -4.09 25.22
CA GLU A 113 -4.11 -4.23 25.86
C GLU A 113 -4.85 -2.88 25.92
N GLY A 114 -6.09 -2.89 25.39
CA GLY A 114 -6.98 -1.72 25.38
C GLY A 114 -6.72 -0.72 24.25
N GLN A 115 -5.59 -0.80 23.53
CA GLN A 115 -5.22 0.18 22.50
C GLN A 115 -5.86 -0.09 21.15
N ALA A 116 -5.78 -1.30 20.66
CA ALA A 116 -6.42 -1.73 19.42
C ALA A 116 -6.83 -3.19 19.49
N ILE A 117 -7.73 -3.61 18.61
CA ILE A 117 -8.06 -5.02 18.43
C ILE A 117 -8.00 -5.42 16.96
N MET A 118 -7.75 -6.70 16.75
CA MET A 118 -7.76 -7.31 15.43
C MET A 118 -8.78 -8.43 15.45
N VAL A 119 -9.73 -8.41 14.52
CA VAL A 119 -10.82 -9.37 14.43
C VAL A 119 -10.92 -9.94 13.01
N ASN A 120 -11.47 -11.14 12.89
CA ASN A 120 -11.69 -11.80 11.60
C ASN A 120 -13.18 -11.94 11.35
N ASN A 121 -13.70 -11.42 10.25
CA ASN A 121 -15.14 -11.53 9.97
C ASN A 121 -15.57 -12.96 9.59
N ALA A 122 -14.65 -13.87 9.33
CA ALA A 122 -14.97 -15.29 9.22
C ALA A 122 -15.63 -15.84 10.50
N ASP A 123 -15.29 -15.29 11.67
CA ASP A 123 -15.81 -15.73 12.99
C ASP A 123 -17.33 -15.59 13.12
N TRP A 124 -17.97 -14.76 12.32
CA TRP A 124 -19.42 -14.61 12.28
C TRP A 124 -20.04 -14.85 10.91
N LEU A 125 -19.33 -14.60 9.80
CA LEU A 125 -19.90 -14.78 8.47
C LEU A 125 -20.03 -16.25 8.07
N LEU A 126 -19.11 -17.12 8.51
CA LEU A 126 -19.14 -18.54 8.17
C LEU A 126 -20.18 -19.34 8.97
N GLU A 127 -20.61 -18.80 10.11
CA GLU A 127 -21.61 -19.42 10.96
C GLU A 127 -23.05 -18.94 10.65
N LEU A 128 -23.22 -17.99 9.72
CA LEU A 128 -24.51 -17.41 9.40
C LEU A 128 -25.46 -18.42 8.77
N ASN A 129 -26.66 -18.55 9.37
CA ASN A 129 -27.76 -19.19 8.70
C ASN A 129 -28.33 -18.26 7.61
N TYR A 130 -28.41 -18.75 6.38
CA TYR A 130 -28.83 -17.94 5.23
C TYR A 130 -30.27 -17.40 5.39
N ILE A 131 -31.20 -18.19 5.89
CA ILE A 131 -32.60 -17.75 6.06
C ILE A 131 -32.71 -16.72 7.18
N GLU A 132 -31.97 -16.90 8.27
CA GLU A 132 -31.93 -15.93 9.36
C GLU A 132 -31.33 -14.60 8.90
N LEU A 133 -30.23 -14.62 8.12
CA LEU A 133 -29.63 -13.43 7.52
C LEU A 133 -30.65 -12.69 6.66
N LEU A 134 -31.37 -13.37 5.76
CA LEU A 134 -32.38 -12.75 4.91
C LEU A 134 -33.50 -12.09 5.72
N ARG A 135 -34.00 -12.76 6.77
CA ARG A 135 -35.09 -12.26 7.62
C ARG A 135 -34.65 -11.11 8.51
N ASP A 136 -33.45 -11.17 9.04
CA ASP A 136 -32.94 -10.22 10.04
C ASP A 136 -32.22 -9.02 9.44
N VAL A 137 -31.52 -9.21 8.34
CA VAL A 137 -30.71 -8.19 7.68
C VAL A 137 -31.25 -7.86 6.30
N GLY A 138 -31.56 -8.86 5.48
CA GLY A 138 -31.96 -8.68 4.09
C GLY A 138 -33.19 -7.78 3.92
N VAL A 139 -34.15 -7.83 4.85
CA VAL A 139 -35.37 -6.98 4.86
C VAL A 139 -35.05 -5.47 4.90
N HIS A 140 -33.87 -5.10 5.33
CA HIS A 140 -33.43 -3.69 5.39
C HIS A 140 -32.78 -3.19 4.10
N PHE A 141 -32.55 -4.06 3.11
CA PHE A 141 -31.91 -3.73 1.85
C PHE A 141 -32.93 -3.71 0.69
N SER A 142 -32.98 -2.62 -0.02
CA SER A 142 -33.78 -2.52 -1.26
C SER A 142 -32.86 -2.80 -2.47
N VAL A 143 -33.18 -3.85 -3.24
CA VAL A 143 -32.43 -4.20 -4.44
C VAL A 143 -32.35 -3.00 -5.42
N ASN A 144 -33.46 -2.30 -5.63
CA ASN A 144 -33.48 -1.13 -6.52
C ASN A 144 -32.49 -0.05 -6.05
N ARG A 145 -32.40 0.21 -4.74
CA ARG A 145 -31.43 1.17 -4.19
C ARG A 145 -30.01 0.65 -4.29
N MET A 146 -29.77 -0.63 -4.03
CA MET A 146 -28.45 -1.23 -4.17
C MET A 146 -27.93 -1.14 -5.61
N LEU A 147 -28.78 -1.42 -6.60
CA LEU A 147 -28.42 -1.35 -8.02
C LEU A 147 -28.02 0.06 -8.50
N THR A 148 -28.45 1.11 -7.81
CA THR A 148 -28.02 2.50 -8.10
C THR A 148 -26.70 2.88 -7.42
N ALA A 149 -26.17 2.03 -6.55
CA ALA A 149 -24.94 2.31 -5.82
C ALA A 149 -23.72 2.36 -6.75
N GLU A 150 -22.83 3.33 -6.51
CA GLU A 150 -21.64 3.56 -7.35
C GLU A 150 -20.72 2.34 -7.44
N CYS A 151 -20.62 1.58 -6.33
CA CYS A 151 -19.79 0.36 -6.27
C CYS A 151 -20.20 -0.72 -7.27
N PHE A 152 -21.46 -0.73 -7.72
CA PHE A 152 -21.97 -1.72 -8.68
C PHE A 152 -22.03 -1.24 -10.13
N LYS A 153 -21.97 0.08 -10.40
CA LYS A 153 -22.20 0.63 -11.75
C LYS A 153 -21.34 -0.03 -12.83
N LYS A 154 -20.03 -0.11 -12.63
CA LYS A 154 -19.12 -0.72 -13.60
C LYS A 154 -19.38 -2.21 -13.81
N ARG A 155 -19.76 -2.90 -12.74
CA ARG A 155 -20.05 -4.34 -12.80
C ARG A 155 -21.38 -4.64 -13.48
N LEU A 156 -22.38 -3.76 -13.31
CA LEU A 156 -23.68 -3.90 -13.99
C LEU A 156 -23.54 -3.92 -15.51
N GLU A 157 -22.66 -3.10 -16.07
CA GLU A 157 -22.40 -3.06 -17.51
C GLU A 157 -21.77 -4.34 -18.05
N LYS A 158 -20.98 -5.05 -17.23
CA LYS A 158 -20.25 -6.27 -17.60
C LYS A 158 -20.87 -7.56 -17.05
N GLY A 159 -21.96 -7.46 -16.30
CA GLY A 159 -22.65 -8.57 -15.66
C GLY A 159 -22.23 -8.76 -14.19
N LEU A 160 -22.97 -8.11 -13.29
CA LEU A 160 -22.85 -8.29 -11.83
C LEU A 160 -23.47 -9.62 -11.42
N SER A 161 -22.67 -10.48 -10.78
CA SER A 161 -23.19 -11.74 -10.22
C SER A 161 -23.92 -11.52 -8.88
N PHE A 162 -24.87 -12.42 -8.58
CA PHE A 162 -25.51 -12.42 -7.25
C PHE A 162 -24.50 -12.58 -6.11
N PHE A 163 -23.44 -13.32 -6.35
CA PHE A 163 -22.34 -13.53 -5.43
C PHE A 163 -21.66 -12.20 -5.03
N GLU A 164 -21.24 -11.41 -6.01
CA GLU A 164 -20.62 -10.09 -5.79
C GLU A 164 -21.61 -9.08 -5.18
N PHE A 165 -22.89 -9.17 -5.58
CA PHE A 165 -23.93 -8.28 -5.10
C PHE A 165 -24.14 -8.38 -3.57
N ASN A 166 -23.92 -9.55 -2.99
CA ASN A 166 -24.02 -9.77 -1.54
C ASN A 166 -22.89 -9.12 -0.73
N TYR A 167 -21.77 -8.71 -1.36
CA TYR A 167 -20.64 -8.12 -0.64
C TYR A 167 -21.06 -6.90 0.20
N MET A 168 -21.87 -6.00 -0.34
CA MET A 168 -22.41 -4.85 0.38
C MET A 168 -23.17 -5.26 1.67
N ILE A 169 -23.95 -6.34 1.61
CA ILE A 169 -24.71 -6.84 2.75
C ILE A 169 -23.75 -7.42 3.81
N MET A 170 -22.74 -8.17 3.37
CA MET A 170 -21.72 -8.74 4.27
C MET A 170 -20.95 -7.66 5.00
N GLN A 171 -20.45 -6.64 4.30
CA GLN A 171 -19.73 -5.51 4.91
C GLN A 171 -20.63 -4.69 5.85
N SER A 172 -21.89 -4.52 5.51
CA SER A 172 -22.86 -3.87 6.40
C SER A 172 -23.13 -4.69 7.67
N TYR A 173 -23.16 -6.00 7.54
CA TYR A 173 -23.29 -6.92 8.67
C TYR A 173 -22.04 -6.91 9.56
N ASP A 174 -20.84 -6.81 8.98
CA ASP A 174 -19.60 -6.63 9.72
C ASP A 174 -19.68 -5.39 10.62
N PHE A 175 -20.10 -4.25 10.06
CA PHE A 175 -20.25 -3.04 10.86
C PHE A 175 -21.26 -3.20 11.99
N LEU A 176 -22.39 -3.84 11.73
CA LEU A 176 -23.40 -4.16 12.78
C LEU A 176 -22.83 -5.05 13.87
N GLN A 177 -22.04 -6.09 13.53
CA GLN A 177 -21.40 -6.96 14.50
C GLN A 177 -20.37 -6.21 15.35
N LEU A 178 -19.55 -5.37 14.73
CA LEU A 178 -18.57 -4.54 15.43
C LEU A 178 -19.24 -3.51 16.33
N PHE A 179 -20.34 -2.92 15.87
CA PHE A 179 -21.15 -2.01 16.67
C PHE A 179 -21.68 -2.71 17.94
N LYS A 180 -22.27 -3.89 17.79
CA LYS A 180 -22.86 -4.65 18.91
C LYS A 180 -21.81 -5.19 19.89
N LYS A 181 -20.71 -5.75 19.37
CA LYS A 181 -19.73 -6.46 20.18
C LYS A 181 -18.66 -5.54 20.79
N HIS A 182 -18.33 -4.45 20.11
CA HIS A 182 -17.17 -3.61 20.45
C HIS A 182 -17.51 -2.13 20.61
N GLY A 183 -18.78 -1.73 20.48
CA GLY A 183 -19.18 -0.32 20.51
C GLY A 183 -18.54 0.51 19.37
N CYS A 184 -18.27 -0.14 18.25
CA CYS A 184 -17.70 0.52 17.07
C CYS A 184 -18.75 1.38 16.37
N ILE A 185 -18.61 2.69 16.42
CA ILE A 185 -19.60 3.63 15.87
C ILE A 185 -19.17 4.30 14.55
N MET A 186 -17.93 4.07 14.11
CA MET A 186 -17.42 4.70 12.90
C MET A 186 -16.67 3.69 12.01
N GLN A 187 -16.96 3.75 10.72
CA GLN A 187 -16.21 3.03 9.67
C GLN A 187 -15.36 4.01 8.88
N LEU A 188 -14.08 3.66 8.63
CA LEU A 188 -13.20 4.37 7.71
C LEU A 188 -12.84 3.45 6.54
N GLY A 189 -12.56 4.05 5.38
CA GLY A 189 -12.16 3.29 4.20
C GLY A 189 -11.69 4.19 3.06
N GLY A 190 -11.30 3.59 1.93
CA GLY A 190 -11.05 4.33 0.69
C GLY A 190 -12.34 4.90 0.10
N ASP A 191 -12.21 5.90 -0.77
CA ASP A 191 -13.37 6.57 -1.37
C ASP A 191 -14.24 5.64 -2.23
N ASP A 192 -13.65 4.58 -2.78
CA ASP A 192 -14.34 3.51 -3.50
C ASP A 192 -15.29 2.67 -2.61
N GLN A 193 -15.14 2.74 -1.28
CA GLN A 193 -15.96 2.03 -0.30
C GLN A 193 -17.22 2.81 0.14
N TRP A 194 -17.40 4.04 -0.30
CA TRP A 194 -18.46 4.93 0.19
C TRP A 194 -19.85 4.30 0.22
N SER A 195 -20.25 3.64 -0.87
CA SER A 195 -21.58 3.02 -0.96
C SER A 195 -21.76 1.86 0.04
N ASN A 196 -20.72 1.03 0.20
CA ASN A 196 -20.75 -0.08 1.15
C ASN A 196 -20.81 0.43 2.60
N MET A 197 -20.05 1.48 2.90
CA MET A 197 -20.00 2.10 4.24
C MET A 197 -21.35 2.73 4.62
N LEU A 198 -21.96 3.49 3.72
CA LEU A 198 -23.30 4.07 3.94
C LEU A 198 -24.37 3.01 4.14
N ALA A 199 -24.27 1.88 3.46
CA ALA A 199 -25.21 0.77 3.66
C ALA A 199 -25.11 0.19 5.09
N GLY A 200 -23.91 0.12 5.65
CA GLY A 200 -23.67 -0.27 7.03
C GLY A 200 -24.22 0.73 8.06
N VAL A 201 -23.98 2.02 7.83
CA VAL A 201 -24.55 3.11 8.65
C VAL A 201 -26.09 3.02 8.69
N GLU A 202 -26.71 2.83 7.53
CA GLU A 202 -28.16 2.72 7.41
C GLU A 202 -28.71 1.45 8.06
N LEU A 203 -28.00 0.34 7.98
CA LEU A 203 -28.37 -0.89 8.65
C LEU A 203 -28.42 -0.72 10.18
N ILE A 204 -27.39 -0.11 10.77
CA ILE A 204 -27.31 0.18 12.20
C ILE A 204 -28.45 1.13 12.61
N ARG A 205 -28.66 2.21 11.84
CA ARG A 205 -29.76 3.15 12.10
C ARG A 205 -31.12 2.45 12.13
N ARG A 206 -31.40 1.52 11.22
CA ARG A 206 -32.67 0.80 11.15
C ARG A 206 -32.83 -0.24 12.25
N LYS A 207 -31.78 -0.99 12.54
CA LYS A 207 -31.85 -2.09 13.51
C LYS A 207 -31.69 -1.65 14.97
N GLU A 208 -30.72 -0.79 15.22
CA GLU A 208 -30.33 -0.42 16.58
C GLU A 208 -30.91 0.94 17.01
N GLN A 209 -31.53 1.69 16.08
CA GLN A 209 -32.08 3.05 16.31
C GLN A 209 -31.02 3.99 16.93
N LYS A 210 -29.77 3.82 16.55
CA LYS A 210 -28.62 4.59 17.03
C LYS A 210 -27.82 5.14 15.86
N PRO A 211 -27.10 6.27 16.05
CA PRO A 211 -26.24 6.82 15.04
C PRO A 211 -24.99 5.94 14.85
N ALA A 212 -24.56 5.86 13.61
CA ALA A 212 -23.25 5.37 13.22
C ALA A 212 -22.73 6.24 12.07
N TYR A 213 -21.43 6.28 11.88
CA TYR A 213 -20.77 7.24 11.00
C TYR A 213 -19.82 6.54 10.04
N CYS A 214 -19.54 7.21 8.92
CA CYS A 214 -18.46 6.79 8.05
C CYS A 214 -17.71 7.97 7.45
N MET A 215 -16.42 7.75 7.20
CA MET A 215 -15.49 8.71 6.66
C MET A 215 -14.59 8.05 5.64
N THR A 216 -14.52 8.59 4.40
CA THR A 216 -13.61 8.07 3.39
C THR A 216 -12.34 8.90 3.30
N CYS A 217 -11.27 8.20 2.95
CA CYS A 217 -9.98 8.79 2.65
C CYS A 217 -9.75 8.83 1.14
N LYS A 218 -8.99 9.84 0.70
CA LYS A 218 -8.52 9.91 -0.69
C LYS A 218 -7.71 8.67 -1.02
N LEU A 219 -7.83 8.20 -2.25
CA LEU A 219 -6.95 7.18 -2.76
C LEU A 219 -5.57 7.79 -3.06
N LEU A 220 -4.51 7.04 -2.81
CA LEU A 220 -3.15 7.47 -3.14
C LEU A 220 -2.94 7.41 -4.65
N THR A 221 -2.94 8.58 -5.26
CA THR A 221 -2.74 8.75 -6.69
C THR A 221 -1.55 9.67 -6.97
N THR A 222 -0.91 9.47 -8.10
CA THR A 222 0.02 10.43 -8.68
C THR A 222 -0.73 11.67 -9.16
N SER A 223 -0.01 12.77 -9.40
CA SER A 223 -0.56 14.03 -9.92
C SER A 223 -1.27 13.87 -11.27
N ASP A 224 -0.89 12.87 -12.08
CA ASP A 224 -1.58 12.50 -13.34
C ASP A 224 -2.78 11.55 -13.13
N GLY A 225 -3.19 11.28 -11.89
CA GLY A 225 -4.38 10.51 -11.52
C GLY A 225 -4.23 8.99 -11.55
N ARG A 226 -3.04 8.45 -11.79
CA ARG A 226 -2.79 7.00 -11.72
C ARG A 226 -2.64 6.55 -10.26
N LYS A 227 -3.06 5.34 -9.93
CA LYS A 227 -2.85 4.76 -8.59
C LYS A 227 -1.35 4.61 -8.33
N MET A 228 -0.87 5.25 -7.25
CA MET A 228 0.52 5.18 -6.81
C MET A 228 0.88 3.77 -6.29
N GLY A 229 2.16 3.42 -6.33
CA GLY A 229 2.62 2.10 -5.89
C GLY A 229 2.46 0.99 -6.92
N LYS A 230 2.07 1.32 -8.17
CA LYS A 230 2.16 0.40 -9.30
C LYS A 230 3.50 0.61 -9.99
N THR A 231 4.29 -0.45 -10.08
CA THR A 231 5.58 -0.47 -10.78
C THR A 231 5.49 -1.41 -11.98
N GLU A 232 6.49 -1.40 -12.85
CA GLU A 232 6.61 -2.38 -13.94
C GLU A 232 6.69 -3.84 -13.41
N LYS A 233 7.18 -4.01 -12.16
CA LYS A 233 7.28 -5.29 -11.46
C LYS A 233 6.01 -5.65 -10.66
N GLY A 234 4.95 -4.86 -10.73
CA GLY A 234 3.70 -5.05 -9.99
C GLY A 234 3.49 -4.01 -8.87
N ALA A 235 2.88 -4.42 -7.76
CA ALA A 235 2.66 -3.53 -6.62
C ALA A 235 3.94 -3.28 -5.82
N LEU A 236 4.05 -2.08 -5.23
CA LEU A 236 5.07 -1.78 -4.23
C LEU A 236 4.60 -2.36 -2.88
N TRP A 237 5.22 -3.46 -2.50
CA TRP A 237 4.85 -4.23 -1.32
C TRP A 237 5.47 -3.69 -0.05
N LEU A 238 4.79 -3.88 1.10
CA LEU A 238 5.36 -3.55 2.42
C LEU A 238 6.20 -4.69 3.00
N ASP A 239 6.16 -5.87 2.40
CA ASP A 239 6.99 -7.00 2.76
C ASP A 239 8.41 -6.85 2.18
N PRO A 240 9.47 -6.90 3.02
CA PRO A 240 10.85 -6.76 2.55
C PRO A 240 11.32 -7.89 1.62
N GLU A 241 10.70 -9.08 1.68
CA GLU A 241 11.01 -10.19 0.77
C GLU A 241 10.45 -9.97 -0.63
N LYS A 242 9.41 -9.12 -0.78
CA LYS A 242 8.77 -8.80 -2.07
C LYS A 242 9.28 -7.49 -2.68
N THR A 243 9.53 -6.51 -1.85
CA THR A 243 10.17 -5.23 -2.21
C THR A 243 11.23 -4.95 -1.17
N SER A 244 12.50 -5.03 -1.56
CA SER A 244 13.60 -4.77 -0.63
C SER A 244 13.49 -3.36 -0.03
N PRO A 245 13.98 -3.12 1.21
CA PRO A 245 14.01 -1.78 1.80
C PRO A 245 14.70 -0.75 0.91
N TYR A 246 15.74 -1.17 0.17
CA TYR A 246 16.43 -0.33 -0.81
C TYR A 246 15.55 0.04 -2.01
N ASP A 247 14.88 -0.94 -2.65
CA ASP A 247 13.96 -0.66 -3.77
C ASP A 247 12.77 0.19 -3.30
N PHE A 248 12.28 -0.05 -2.08
CA PHE A 248 11.22 0.73 -1.46
C PHE A 248 11.65 2.18 -1.24
N TYR A 249 12.85 2.42 -0.68
CA TYR A 249 13.45 3.74 -0.52
C TYR A 249 13.63 4.43 -1.86
N GLN A 250 14.18 3.73 -2.86
CA GLN A 250 14.42 4.29 -4.20
C GLN A 250 13.12 4.68 -4.92
N TYR A 251 12.03 3.95 -4.70
CA TYR A 251 10.74 4.35 -5.26
C TYR A 251 10.35 5.76 -4.81
N TRP A 252 10.41 6.04 -3.51
CA TRP A 252 10.05 7.34 -2.94
C TRP A 252 11.05 8.45 -3.28
N ARG A 253 12.33 8.10 -3.40
CA ARG A 253 13.37 9.02 -3.90
C ARG A 253 13.15 9.48 -5.34
N ASN A 254 12.37 8.74 -6.11
CA ASN A 254 12.21 8.92 -7.55
C ASN A 254 10.78 9.29 -7.97
N ILE A 255 9.90 9.68 -7.04
CA ILE A 255 8.58 10.21 -7.38
C ILE A 255 8.71 11.56 -8.09
N ASP A 256 7.65 11.95 -8.79
CA ASP A 256 7.58 13.25 -9.43
C ASP A 256 7.56 14.39 -8.38
N ASP A 257 8.14 15.54 -8.71
CA ASP A 257 8.23 16.70 -7.81
C ASP A 257 6.85 17.16 -7.34
N SER A 258 5.87 17.12 -8.24
CA SER A 258 4.47 17.46 -7.97
C SER A 258 3.76 16.52 -6.98
N ASP A 259 4.32 15.35 -6.71
CA ASP A 259 3.74 14.38 -5.77
C ASP A 259 4.33 14.48 -4.35
N VAL A 260 5.43 15.24 -4.18
CA VAL A 260 6.20 15.29 -2.93
C VAL A 260 5.36 15.77 -1.75
N GLU A 261 4.65 16.90 -1.91
CA GLU A 261 3.82 17.46 -0.84
C GLU A 261 2.74 16.49 -0.39
N ASN A 262 2.02 15.91 -1.35
CA ASN A 262 0.94 14.97 -1.07
C ASN A 262 1.47 13.72 -0.34
N CYS A 263 2.62 13.19 -0.77
CA CYS A 263 3.24 12.03 -0.13
C CYS A 263 3.76 12.34 1.27
N LEU A 264 4.44 13.47 1.48
CA LEU A 264 4.89 13.90 2.81
C LEU A 264 3.71 14.08 3.77
N SER A 265 2.63 14.71 3.31
CA SER A 265 1.43 14.96 4.11
C SER A 265 0.72 13.67 4.52
N LEU A 266 0.55 12.72 3.58
CA LEU A 266 -0.26 11.53 3.79
C LEU A 266 0.53 10.36 4.40
N LEU A 267 1.84 10.25 4.14
CA LEU A 267 2.61 9.04 4.42
C LEU A 267 3.66 9.23 5.52
N THR A 268 3.74 10.41 6.15
CA THR A 268 4.67 10.66 7.25
C THR A 268 3.97 11.24 8.47
N PHE A 269 4.66 11.21 9.61
CA PHE A 269 4.22 11.88 10.83
C PHE A 269 4.91 13.24 11.05
N LEU A 270 5.62 13.75 10.05
CA LEU A 270 6.27 15.06 10.14
C LEU A 270 5.24 16.16 10.45
N PRO A 271 5.60 17.18 11.26
CA PRO A 271 4.75 18.35 11.46
C PRO A 271 4.41 19.01 10.13
N MET A 272 3.19 19.52 9.98
CA MET A 272 2.75 20.16 8.72
C MET A 272 3.58 21.41 8.35
N GLU A 273 4.16 22.08 9.33
CA GLU A 273 5.13 23.17 9.09
C GLU A 273 6.35 22.66 8.32
N GLU A 274 6.91 21.53 8.75
CA GLU A 274 8.06 20.90 8.09
C GLU A 274 7.68 20.35 6.70
N VAL A 275 6.49 19.77 6.57
CA VAL A 275 5.96 19.35 5.26
C VAL A 275 5.93 20.53 4.29
N ARG A 276 5.38 21.69 4.72
CA ARG A 276 5.33 22.89 3.89
C ARG A 276 6.72 23.43 3.55
N ARG A 277 7.64 23.44 4.52
CA ARG A 277 9.04 23.85 4.27
C ARG A 277 9.69 22.99 3.20
N LEU A 278 9.60 21.67 3.34
CA LEU A 278 10.18 20.73 2.39
C LEU A 278 9.53 20.82 1.01
N SER A 279 8.21 20.98 0.96
CA SER A 279 7.46 21.07 -0.30
C SER A 279 7.64 22.39 -1.05
N SER A 280 8.17 23.44 -0.37
CA SER A 280 8.49 24.72 -1.01
C SER A 280 9.83 24.73 -1.74
N LEU A 281 10.66 23.70 -1.55
CA LEU A 281 11.93 23.53 -2.24
C LEU A 281 11.70 23.27 -3.74
N GLN A 282 12.57 23.85 -4.58
CA GLN A 282 12.43 23.76 -6.04
C GLN A 282 13.72 23.25 -6.68
N ASP A 283 13.64 22.89 -7.96
CA ASP A 283 14.78 22.43 -8.77
C ASP A 283 15.59 21.33 -8.08
N ALA A 284 16.89 21.53 -7.91
CA ALA A 284 17.78 20.56 -7.27
C ALA A 284 17.50 20.38 -5.77
N GLU A 285 16.95 21.39 -5.08
CA GLU A 285 16.69 21.35 -3.65
C GLU A 285 15.52 20.43 -3.29
N ILE A 286 14.55 20.21 -4.20
CA ILE A 286 13.43 19.27 -3.97
C ILE A 286 13.93 17.84 -3.67
N ASN A 287 15.16 17.51 -4.09
CA ASN A 287 15.77 16.22 -3.77
C ASN A 287 16.00 16.02 -2.25
N GLU A 288 16.14 17.09 -1.47
CA GLU A 288 16.16 17.00 0.00
C GLU A 288 14.82 16.49 0.51
N ALA A 289 13.73 17.09 0.07
CA ALA A 289 12.37 16.66 0.44
C ALA A 289 12.12 15.19 0.08
N LYS A 290 12.57 14.75 -1.10
CA LYS A 290 12.45 13.34 -1.53
C LYS A 290 13.32 12.40 -0.69
N LYS A 291 14.50 12.85 -0.22
CA LYS A 291 15.34 12.07 0.72
C LYS A 291 14.60 11.88 2.05
N VAL A 292 14.08 12.96 2.62
CA VAL A 292 13.33 12.92 3.87
C VAL A 292 12.11 12.02 3.74
N LEU A 293 11.32 12.18 2.68
CA LEU A 293 10.17 11.32 2.40
C LEU A 293 10.57 9.85 2.34
N ALA A 294 11.58 9.51 1.53
CA ALA A 294 12.03 8.14 1.35
C ALA A 294 12.52 7.52 2.66
N TYR A 295 13.26 8.28 3.47
CA TYR A 295 13.72 7.86 4.78
C TYR A 295 12.56 7.60 5.74
N GLU A 296 11.67 8.59 5.94
CA GLU A 296 10.55 8.49 6.88
C GLU A 296 9.60 7.34 6.53
N VAL A 297 9.26 7.18 5.25
CA VAL A 297 8.35 6.12 4.80
C VAL A 297 9.01 4.74 4.92
N THR A 298 10.31 4.62 4.60
CA THR A 298 11.06 3.36 4.76
C THR A 298 11.22 3.00 6.24
N LYS A 299 11.49 3.99 7.10
CA LYS A 299 11.56 3.82 8.56
C LYS A 299 10.24 3.29 9.13
N LEU A 300 9.11 3.83 8.70
CA LEU A 300 7.78 3.37 9.14
C LEU A 300 7.51 1.90 8.73
N VAL A 301 7.89 1.51 7.52
CA VAL A 301 7.57 0.19 6.97
C VAL A 301 8.60 -0.87 7.37
N HIS A 302 9.89 -0.55 7.32
CA HIS A 302 10.98 -1.53 7.48
C HIS A 302 11.79 -1.34 8.76
N GLY A 303 11.61 -0.21 9.47
CA GLY A 303 12.37 0.15 10.66
C GLY A 303 13.56 1.07 10.36
N GLU A 304 14.08 1.71 11.40
CA GLU A 304 15.09 2.76 11.30
C GLU A 304 16.41 2.25 10.72
N ALA A 305 16.89 1.10 11.20
CA ALA A 305 18.15 0.52 10.74
C ALA A 305 18.13 0.20 9.23
N GLU A 306 17.00 -0.31 8.69
CA GLU A 306 16.88 -0.59 7.26
C GLU A 306 16.73 0.70 6.44
N ALA A 307 16.08 1.74 6.99
CA ALA A 307 16.00 3.04 6.34
C ALA A 307 17.38 3.72 6.24
N GLU A 308 18.18 3.66 7.30
CA GLU A 308 19.55 4.17 7.32
C GLU A 308 20.45 3.47 6.31
N LYS A 309 20.41 2.13 6.26
CA LYS A 309 21.15 1.34 5.26
C LYS A 309 20.73 1.70 3.84
N ALA A 310 19.43 1.78 3.57
CA ALA A 310 18.91 2.12 2.26
C ALA A 310 19.33 3.53 1.83
N GLN A 311 19.31 4.49 2.76
CA GLN A 311 19.77 5.86 2.51
C GLN A 311 21.26 5.89 2.20
N GLN A 312 22.10 5.25 3.04
CA GLN A 312 23.55 5.20 2.84
C GLN A 312 23.91 4.54 1.51
N ALA A 313 23.26 3.43 1.17
CA ALA A 313 23.45 2.79 -0.13
C ALA A 313 23.07 3.70 -1.31
N ALA A 314 21.98 4.46 -1.19
CA ALA A 314 21.56 5.41 -2.20
C ALA A 314 22.57 6.59 -2.34
N GLU A 315 23.10 7.10 -1.23
CA GLU A 315 24.07 8.20 -1.22
C GLU A 315 25.44 7.76 -1.74
N ALA A 316 25.88 6.56 -1.42
CA ALA A 316 27.12 5.98 -1.90
C ALA A 316 27.16 5.88 -3.43
N LEU A 317 26.03 5.60 -4.06
CA LEU A 317 25.90 5.52 -5.52
C LEU A 317 26.01 6.90 -6.22
N PHE A 318 25.69 7.99 -5.53
CA PHE A 318 25.74 9.34 -6.10
C PHE A 318 27.01 10.12 -5.66
N GLY A 319 27.72 9.67 -4.62
CA GLY A 319 28.86 10.35 -4.02
C GLY A 319 30.24 9.82 -4.41
N GLY A 320 30.34 8.81 -5.26
CA GLY A 320 31.62 8.35 -5.83
C GLY A 320 32.59 7.65 -4.87
N GLY A 321 32.16 7.15 -3.68
CA GLY A 321 33.12 6.57 -2.73
C GLY A 321 32.57 5.75 -1.56
N GLY A 322 31.31 5.36 -1.55
CA GLY A 322 30.71 4.61 -0.43
C GLY A 322 30.59 3.10 -0.68
N ALA A 323 30.61 2.30 0.39
CA ALA A 323 30.46 0.85 0.32
C ALA A 323 29.10 0.44 -0.28
N LEU A 324 29.11 -0.36 -1.33
CA LEU A 324 27.97 -0.83 -2.13
C LEU A 324 27.22 -2.00 -1.46
N THR A 325 26.98 -1.96 -0.15
CA THR A 325 26.53 -3.15 0.62
C THR A 325 25.07 -3.53 0.41
N ASP A 326 24.19 -2.61 -0.08
CA ASP A 326 22.74 -2.86 -0.16
C ASP A 326 22.14 -2.69 -1.57
N VAL A 327 22.98 -2.67 -2.61
CA VAL A 327 22.52 -2.74 -4.00
C VAL A 327 22.12 -4.21 -4.29
N PRO A 328 20.99 -4.47 -4.99
CA PRO A 328 20.65 -5.83 -5.39
C PRO A 328 21.83 -6.54 -5.98
N THR A 329 22.32 -7.55 -5.27
CA THR A 329 23.56 -8.27 -5.60
C THR A 329 23.21 -9.57 -6.32
N ILE A 330 23.92 -9.83 -7.40
CA ILE A 330 23.78 -11.04 -8.22
C ILE A 330 25.12 -11.75 -8.20
N GLU A 331 25.11 -12.97 -7.73
CA GLU A 331 26.27 -13.84 -7.76
C GLU A 331 26.43 -14.45 -9.15
N ILE A 332 27.63 -14.37 -9.70
CA ILE A 332 27.99 -14.92 -11.01
C ILE A 332 29.20 -15.82 -10.87
N THR A 333 29.36 -16.76 -11.80
CA THR A 333 30.53 -17.62 -11.85
C THR A 333 31.72 -16.90 -12.51
N ALA A 334 32.94 -17.46 -12.30
CA ALA A 334 34.13 -16.96 -13.01
C ALA A 334 33.99 -17.05 -14.54
N ALA A 335 33.25 -18.01 -15.06
CA ALA A 335 32.97 -18.13 -16.50
C ALA A 335 32.04 -17.01 -16.99
N ASP A 336 31.07 -16.59 -16.17
CA ASP A 336 30.17 -15.47 -16.48
C ASP A 336 30.92 -14.14 -16.54
N ALA A 337 31.99 -13.99 -15.78
CA ALA A 337 32.83 -12.78 -15.79
C ALA A 337 33.61 -12.54 -17.10
N GLU A 338 33.59 -13.53 -18.00
CA GLU A 338 34.09 -13.44 -19.39
C GLU A 338 32.96 -13.64 -20.41
N GLY A 339 31.73 -13.84 -19.93
CA GLY A 339 30.55 -14.11 -20.74
C GLY A 339 30.01 -12.85 -21.44
N LYS A 340 29.11 -13.04 -22.42
CA LYS A 340 28.40 -11.92 -23.06
C LYS A 340 27.56 -11.17 -22.04
N ILE A 341 27.70 -9.85 -21.99
CA ILE A 341 26.99 -8.96 -21.05
C ILE A 341 25.48 -9.23 -21.07
N ILE A 342 24.87 -9.29 -22.25
CA ILE A 342 23.43 -9.54 -22.40
C ILE A 342 23.02 -10.88 -21.77
N ASP A 343 23.83 -11.92 -21.94
CA ASP A 343 23.48 -13.28 -21.49
C ASP A 343 23.53 -13.36 -19.96
N VAL A 344 24.61 -12.83 -19.37
CA VAL A 344 24.79 -12.80 -17.92
C VAL A 344 23.73 -11.94 -17.24
N LEU A 345 23.46 -10.73 -17.75
CA LEU A 345 22.47 -9.82 -17.15
C LEU A 345 21.03 -10.33 -17.31
N THR A 346 20.75 -11.12 -18.35
CA THR A 346 19.44 -11.76 -18.52
C THR A 346 19.30 -12.96 -17.60
N ALA A 347 20.34 -13.80 -17.46
CA ALA A 347 20.37 -14.91 -16.53
C ALA A 347 20.22 -14.44 -15.07
N GLY A 348 20.87 -13.33 -14.71
CA GLY A 348 20.75 -12.65 -13.41
C GLY A 348 19.45 -11.86 -13.23
N LYS A 349 18.48 -11.95 -14.17
CA LYS A 349 17.17 -11.28 -14.09
C LYS A 349 17.20 -9.74 -14.01
N ILE A 350 18.32 -9.10 -14.38
CA ILE A 350 18.41 -7.64 -14.54
C ILE A 350 17.54 -7.20 -15.73
N PHE A 351 17.51 -8.03 -16.78
CA PHE A 351 16.60 -7.86 -17.91
C PHE A 351 15.64 -9.05 -18.00
N SER A 352 14.40 -8.78 -18.40
CA SER A 352 13.38 -9.81 -18.59
C SER A 352 13.64 -10.67 -19.86
N SER A 353 14.40 -10.12 -20.81
CA SER A 353 14.77 -10.79 -22.06
C SER A 353 16.02 -10.19 -22.70
N LYS A 354 16.69 -10.99 -23.52
CA LYS A 354 17.83 -10.51 -24.35
C LYS A 354 17.42 -9.38 -25.30
N ARG A 355 16.16 -9.34 -25.73
CA ARG A 355 15.61 -8.27 -26.58
C ARG A 355 15.57 -6.94 -25.82
N GLU A 356 15.11 -6.96 -24.58
CA GLU A 356 15.08 -5.77 -23.71
C GLU A 356 16.50 -5.26 -23.46
N ALA A 357 17.44 -6.16 -23.16
CA ALA A 357 18.84 -5.81 -22.94
C ALA A 357 19.46 -5.13 -24.19
N ARG A 358 19.26 -5.70 -25.38
CA ARG A 358 19.73 -5.09 -26.66
C ARG A 358 19.14 -3.70 -26.87
N GLN A 359 17.85 -3.55 -26.67
CA GLN A 359 17.19 -2.25 -26.82
C GLN A 359 17.75 -1.20 -25.85
N MET A 360 17.99 -1.60 -24.60
CA MET A 360 18.57 -0.70 -23.58
C MET A 360 19.99 -0.27 -23.97
N ILE A 361 20.82 -1.18 -24.48
CA ILE A 361 22.17 -0.86 -24.95
C ILE A 361 22.13 0.10 -26.15
N GLN A 362 21.26 -0.16 -27.13
CA GLN A 362 21.09 0.71 -28.30
C GLN A 362 20.62 2.12 -27.94
N GLN A 363 19.87 2.26 -26.86
CA GLN A 363 19.42 3.54 -26.33
C GLN A 363 20.47 4.22 -25.42
N GLY A 364 21.66 3.63 -25.24
CA GLY A 364 22.70 4.15 -24.35
C GLY A 364 22.34 4.10 -22.87
N GLY A 365 21.42 3.19 -22.48
CA GLY A 365 20.89 3.12 -21.12
C GLY A 365 21.55 2.05 -20.24
N LEU A 366 22.57 1.32 -20.71
CA LEU A 366 23.31 0.36 -19.90
C LEU A 366 24.72 0.89 -19.62
N TYR A 367 25.11 0.86 -18.34
CA TYR A 367 26.43 1.29 -17.90
C TYR A 367 27.08 0.19 -17.05
N ILE A 368 28.39 0.05 -17.21
CA ILE A 368 29.27 -0.78 -16.39
C ILE A 368 30.26 0.15 -15.69
N GLY A 369 30.14 0.30 -14.37
CA GLY A 369 30.80 1.39 -13.67
C GLY A 369 30.35 2.72 -14.26
N GLU A 370 31.29 3.55 -14.70
CA GLU A 370 31.02 4.84 -15.35
C GLU A 370 30.87 4.75 -16.89
N ASN A 371 31.19 3.59 -17.48
CA ASN A 371 31.25 3.42 -18.93
C ASN A 371 29.92 2.96 -19.52
N THR A 372 29.45 3.64 -20.58
CA THR A 372 28.27 3.22 -21.33
C THR A 372 28.60 2.00 -22.20
N VAL A 373 27.78 0.96 -22.12
CA VAL A 373 27.85 -0.17 -23.04
C VAL A 373 27.16 0.22 -24.35
N SER A 374 27.89 0.23 -25.45
CA SER A 374 27.38 0.61 -26.78
C SER A 374 27.23 -0.57 -27.73
N ASP A 375 27.98 -1.66 -27.48
CA ASP A 375 27.95 -2.88 -28.31
C ASP A 375 27.08 -3.96 -27.65
N PRO A 376 25.98 -4.40 -28.30
CA PRO A 376 25.14 -5.49 -27.79
C PRO A 376 25.84 -6.85 -27.75
N GLU A 377 26.94 -7.03 -28.47
CA GLU A 377 27.72 -8.28 -28.48
C GLU A 377 28.92 -8.24 -27.53
N ALA A 378 29.10 -7.16 -26.78
CA ALA A 378 30.18 -7.01 -25.80
C ALA A 378 30.14 -8.10 -24.72
N SER A 379 31.34 -8.48 -24.26
CA SER A 379 31.53 -9.41 -23.15
C SER A 379 32.11 -8.71 -21.93
N PHE A 380 31.88 -9.27 -20.76
CA PHE A 380 32.61 -8.89 -19.57
C PHE A 380 34.10 -9.26 -19.71
N ALA A 381 34.92 -8.53 -18.98
CA ALA A 381 36.32 -8.85 -18.80
C ALA A 381 36.66 -8.84 -17.31
N PRO A 382 37.51 -9.73 -16.82
CA PRO A 382 37.89 -9.78 -15.40
C PRO A 382 38.46 -8.43 -14.89
N SER A 383 39.09 -7.66 -15.76
CA SER A 383 39.60 -6.31 -15.45
C SER A 383 38.54 -5.25 -15.17
N MET A 384 37.28 -5.53 -15.44
CA MET A 384 36.15 -4.64 -15.13
C MET A 384 35.71 -4.75 -13.66
N PHE A 385 36.09 -5.84 -12.99
CA PHE A 385 35.76 -6.10 -11.59
C PHE A 385 36.81 -5.49 -10.66
N ASP A 386 36.36 -4.98 -9.52
CA ASP A 386 37.25 -4.41 -8.50
C ASP A 386 38.03 -5.49 -7.71
N ALA A 387 38.83 -5.05 -6.73
CA ALA A 387 39.62 -5.94 -5.88
C ALA A 387 38.77 -6.90 -5.05
N GLU A 388 37.50 -6.59 -4.81
CA GLU A 388 36.52 -7.43 -4.12
C GLU A 388 35.75 -8.34 -5.09
N LYS A 389 36.19 -8.45 -6.33
CA LYS A 389 35.54 -9.17 -7.43
C LYS A 389 34.10 -8.70 -7.68
N SER A 390 33.85 -7.42 -7.51
CA SER A 390 32.57 -6.76 -7.61
C SER A 390 32.52 -5.82 -8.82
N LEU A 391 31.35 -5.70 -9.43
CA LEU A 391 31.12 -4.83 -10.59
C LEU A 391 29.75 -4.18 -10.49
N LEU A 392 29.71 -2.83 -10.59
CA LEU A 392 28.47 -2.07 -10.57
C LEU A 392 27.86 -1.97 -11.97
N ILE A 393 26.60 -2.34 -12.10
CA ILE A 393 25.80 -2.22 -13.32
C ILE A 393 24.72 -1.18 -13.11
N ARG A 394 24.57 -0.23 -14.05
CA ARG A 394 23.46 0.74 -14.04
C ARG A 394 22.56 0.51 -15.25
N LYS A 395 21.28 0.25 -14.99
CA LYS A 395 20.22 0.10 -16.00
C LYS A 395 19.37 1.37 -16.04
N GLY A 396 19.45 2.11 -17.15
CA GLY A 396 18.80 3.42 -17.30
C GLY A 396 19.37 4.49 -16.38
N LYS A 397 18.55 5.49 -16.00
CA LYS A 397 18.99 6.63 -15.20
C LYS A 397 19.11 6.33 -13.70
N LYS A 398 18.42 5.27 -13.20
CA LYS A 398 18.10 5.18 -11.77
C LYS A 398 18.21 3.77 -11.16
N LYS A 399 18.43 2.70 -11.91
CA LYS A 399 18.48 1.31 -11.41
C LYS A 399 19.91 0.82 -11.37
N TYR A 400 20.38 0.38 -10.20
CA TYR A 400 21.70 -0.15 -9.97
C TYR A 400 21.65 -1.60 -9.51
N PHE A 401 22.66 -2.39 -9.91
CA PHE A 401 22.85 -3.77 -9.53
C PHE A 401 24.32 -4.02 -9.29
N ARG A 402 24.66 -4.95 -8.44
CA ARG A 402 26.02 -5.37 -8.16
C ARG A 402 26.20 -6.81 -8.64
N LEU A 403 27.20 -7.08 -9.47
CA LEU A 403 27.64 -8.44 -9.76
C LEU A 403 28.79 -8.79 -8.84
N ILE A 404 28.82 -10.02 -8.30
CA ILE A 404 29.93 -10.55 -7.50
C ILE A 404 30.33 -11.90 -8.08
N ILE A 405 31.64 -12.06 -8.34
CA ILE A 405 32.21 -13.36 -8.77
C ILE A 405 32.39 -14.22 -7.52
N GLN A 406 31.76 -15.41 -7.52
CA GLN A 406 32.00 -16.44 -6.52
C GLN A 406 33.28 -17.23 -6.79
#